data_3ee78089e70468284599a765a41d3de8
#
_entry.id   3ee78089e70468284599a765a41d3de8
#
_cell.length_a   1.000
_cell.length_b   1.000
_cell.length_c   1.000
_cell.angle_alpha   90.00
_cell.angle_beta   90.00
_cell.angle_gamma   90.00
#
_symmetry.space_group_name_H-M   'P 1'
#
loop_
_entity.id
_entity.type
_entity.pdbx_description
1 polymer ?
#
loop_
_entity_poly.entity_id
_entity_poly.type
_entity_poly.pdbx_seq_one_letter_code
_entity_poly.pdbx_strand_id
1 'polypeptide(L)'
;MTKKELSQLYWLNREIEEEKRKLRELEAASTSGTAKITGLPHVSGAHDKIGDMAILIAEQRDLIDLKVRQSVIEYNRLNRYIAGVEDAQMRMILSLRYVNGLSWQQVAFAVGETDESYPRRKHNDFLKKSEVAENAEQKVVN
;
A
#
# COMPACT_ATOMS: atom_id res chain seq x y z
N MET A 1 1.36 -10.08 -15.36
CA MET A 1 0.79 -9.12 -14.39
C MET A 1 0.33 -7.85 -15.07
N THR A 2 -0.84 -7.38 -14.69
CA THR A 2 -1.39 -6.11 -15.14
C THR A 2 -0.84 -4.94 -14.30
N LYS A 3 -0.96 -3.73 -14.82
CA LYS A 3 -0.63 -2.50 -14.07
C LYS A 3 -1.38 -2.40 -12.74
N LYS A 4 -2.64 -2.84 -12.71
CA LYS A 4 -3.47 -2.88 -11.51
C LYS A 4 -2.88 -3.81 -10.45
N GLU A 5 -2.47 -5.01 -10.83
CA GLU A 5 -1.84 -5.97 -9.92
C GLU A 5 -0.48 -5.48 -9.40
N LEU A 6 0.32 -4.88 -10.25
CA LEU A 6 1.60 -4.28 -9.87
C LEU A 6 1.43 -3.14 -8.85
N SER A 7 0.33 -2.39 -8.95
CA SER A 7 0.04 -1.23 -8.07
C SER A 7 -0.55 -1.62 -6.71
N GLN A 8 -0.87 -2.90 -6.45
CA GLN A 8 -1.56 -3.30 -5.20
C GLN A 8 -0.76 -2.95 -3.94
N LEU A 9 0.55 -3.19 -3.94
CA LEU A 9 1.41 -2.87 -2.79
C LEU A 9 1.38 -1.37 -2.46
N TYR A 10 1.44 -0.52 -3.49
CA TYR A 10 1.36 0.93 -3.31
C TYR A 10 0.07 1.36 -2.61
N TRP A 11 -1.07 0.84 -3.06
CA TRP A 11 -2.36 1.18 -2.48
C TRP A 11 -2.54 0.62 -1.07
N LEU A 12 -2.09 -0.62 -0.82
CA LEU A 12 -2.09 -1.21 0.52
C LEU A 12 -1.26 -0.37 1.50
N ASN A 13 -0.09 0.09 1.09
CA ASN A 13 0.73 0.95 1.94
C ASN A 13 0.06 2.30 2.24
N ARG A 14 -0.65 2.87 1.27
CA ARG A 14 -1.44 4.09 1.50
C ARG A 14 -2.62 3.85 2.44
N GLU A 15 -3.31 2.74 2.30
CA GLU A 15 -4.37 2.36 3.25
C GLU A 15 -3.82 2.20 4.67
N ILE A 16 -2.66 1.57 4.82
CA ILE A 16 -2.00 1.41 6.13
C ILE A 16 -1.70 2.78 6.75
N GLU A 17 -1.17 3.73 5.99
CA GLU A 17 -0.92 5.08 6.49
C GLU A 17 -2.22 5.79 6.91
N GLU A 18 -3.30 5.62 6.17
CA GLU A 18 -4.62 6.14 6.51
C GLU A 18 -5.18 5.51 7.80
N GLU A 19 -5.06 4.19 7.95
CA GLU A 19 -5.49 3.50 9.17
C GLU A 19 -4.66 3.90 10.39
N LYS A 20 -3.35 4.12 10.21
CA LYS A 20 -2.48 4.67 11.28
C LYS A 20 -2.90 6.09 11.68
N ARG A 21 -3.32 6.93 10.70
CA ARG A 21 -3.84 8.27 10.98
C ARG A 21 -5.11 8.19 11.83
N LYS A 22 -6.04 7.30 11.48
CA LYS A 22 -7.26 7.05 12.26
C LYS A 22 -6.95 6.59 13.69
N LEU A 23 -5.95 5.72 13.85
CA LEU A 23 -5.49 5.29 15.17
C LEU A 23 -4.99 6.46 16.02
N ARG A 24 -4.15 7.33 15.43
CA ARG A 24 -3.68 8.55 16.13
C ARG A 24 -4.82 9.45 16.57
N GLU A 25 -5.84 9.60 15.74
CA GLU A 25 -7.05 10.39 16.07
C GLU A 25 -7.84 9.76 17.23
N LEU A 26 -8.01 8.44 17.23
CA LEU A 26 -8.67 7.72 18.32
C LEU A 26 -7.88 7.84 19.64
N GLU A 27 -6.57 7.70 19.59
CA GLU A 27 -5.70 7.86 20.76
C GLU A 27 -5.73 9.28 21.31
N ALA A 28 -5.70 10.29 20.42
CA ALA A 28 -5.83 11.70 20.80
C ALA A 28 -7.19 12.02 21.42
N ALA A 29 -8.27 11.49 20.86
CA ALA A 29 -9.62 11.64 21.39
C ALA A 29 -9.78 10.98 22.78
N SER A 30 -9.14 9.84 22.98
CA SER A 30 -9.10 9.14 24.27
C SER A 30 -8.40 9.97 25.36
N THR A 31 -7.31 10.65 25.04
CA THR A 31 -6.59 11.51 25.98
C THR A 31 -7.25 12.87 26.22
N SER A 32 -7.85 13.48 25.19
CA SER A 32 -8.53 14.77 25.31
C SER A 32 -9.90 14.68 26.02
N GLY A 33 -10.58 13.53 25.93
CA GLY A 33 -11.86 13.28 26.61
C GLY A 33 -11.75 13.29 28.14
N THR A 34 -10.60 12.98 28.70
CA THR A 34 -10.35 12.99 30.15
C THR A 34 -10.18 14.41 30.73
N ALA A 35 -9.78 15.37 29.92
CA ALA A 35 -9.58 16.77 30.35
C ALA A 35 -10.85 17.59 30.44
N LYS A 36 -11.96 17.16 29.85
CA LYS A 36 -13.24 17.89 29.78
C LYS A 36 -14.26 17.49 30.85
N ILE A 37 -13.93 16.54 31.71
CA ILE A 37 -14.87 15.96 32.70
C ILE A 37 -14.80 16.65 34.08
N THR A 38 -14.01 17.68 34.26
CA THR A 38 -13.92 18.41 35.50
C THR A 38 -15.18 19.32 35.65
N GLY A 39 -16.19 18.82 36.38
CA GLY A 39 -17.26 19.65 36.86
C GLY A 39 -18.71 19.28 36.50
N LEU A 40 -18.94 18.19 35.78
CA LEU A 40 -20.30 17.71 35.55
C LEU A 40 -20.62 16.49 36.41
N PRO A 41 -21.88 16.39 36.96
CA PRO A 41 -22.24 15.21 37.72
C PRO A 41 -22.11 13.95 36.87
N HIS A 42 -21.52 12.92 37.44
CA HIS A 42 -21.35 11.63 36.81
C HIS A 42 -22.67 11.06 36.31
N VAL A 43 -22.95 11.20 35.03
CA VAL A 43 -23.92 10.36 34.35
C VAL A 43 -23.21 9.03 34.08
N SER A 44 -23.86 7.95 34.48
CA SER A 44 -23.33 6.56 34.37
C SER A 44 -22.94 6.09 32.94
N GLY A 45 -23.11 6.94 31.91
CA GLY A 45 -22.63 6.71 30.54
C GLY A 45 -21.17 7.07 30.25
N ALA A 46 -20.45 7.74 31.18
CA ALA A 46 -19.07 8.16 30.95
C ALA A 46 -18.06 6.99 31.04
N HIS A 47 -18.35 5.98 31.85
CA HIS A 47 -17.54 4.76 31.97
C HIS A 47 -17.63 3.89 30.73
N ASP A 48 -18.81 3.80 30.09
CA ASP A 48 -19.03 3.04 28.85
C ASP A 48 -18.26 3.66 27.68
N LYS A 49 -18.16 4.99 27.61
CA LYS A 49 -17.41 5.67 26.54
C LYS A 49 -15.90 5.41 26.59
N ILE A 50 -15.29 5.32 27.78
CA ILE A 50 -13.87 5.01 27.94
C ILE A 50 -13.59 3.55 27.55
N GLY A 51 -14.47 2.62 27.96
CA GLY A 51 -14.41 1.22 27.58
C GLY A 51 -14.59 1.03 26.07
N ASP A 52 -15.56 1.70 25.48
CA ASP A 52 -15.82 1.67 24.04
C ASP A 52 -14.65 2.24 23.24
N MET A 53 -14.03 3.31 23.70
CA MET A 53 -12.87 3.90 23.06
C MET A 53 -11.66 2.95 23.10
N ALA A 54 -11.43 2.25 24.22
CA ALA A 54 -10.37 1.26 24.34
C ALA A 54 -10.57 0.08 23.37
N ILE A 55 -11.82 -0.36 23.20
CA ILE A 55 -12.19 -1.41 22.23
C ILE A 55 -11.93 -0.93 20.81
N LEU A 56 -12.34 0.29 20.44
CA LEU A 56 -12.12 0.86 19.13
C LEU A 56 -10.63 0.98 18.79
N ILE A 57 -9.81 1.39 19.74
CA ILE A 57 -8.34 1.46 19.57
C ILE A 57 -7.75 0.07 19.36
N ALA A 58 -8.19 -0.93 20.12
CA ALA A 58 -7.72 -2.31 19.97
C ALA A 58 -8.12 -2.89 18.61
N GLU A 59 -9.35 -2.69 18.17
CA GLU A 59 -9.85 -3.11 16.85
C GLU A 59 -9.07 -2.42 15.71
N GLN A 60 -8.78 -1.14 15.86
CA GLN A 60 -8.02 -0.37 14.86
C GLN A 60 -6.57 -0.89 14.75
N ARG A 61 -5.93 -1.22 15.86
CA ARG A 61 -4.59 -1.85 15.86
C ARG A 61 -4.60 -3.21 15.19
N ASP A 62 -5.60 -4.04 15.46
CA ASP A 62 -5.76 -5.35 14.82
C ASP A 62 -5.96 -5.23 13.31
N LEU A 63 -6.74 -4.25 12.86
CA LEU A 63 -6.93 -3.96 11.44
C LEU A 63 -5.61 -3.55 10.76
N ILE A 64 -4.82 -2.70 11.40
CA ILE A 64 -3.50 -2.30 10.91
C ILE A 64 -2.57 -3.50 10.80
N ASP A 65 -2.51 -4.36 11.81
CA ASP A 65 -1.70 -5.58 11.80
C ASP A 65 -2.09 -6.51 10.64
N LEU A 66 -3.39 -6.68 10.39
CA LEU A 66 -3.89 -7.47 9.26
C LEU A 66 -3.43 -6.87 7.92
N LYS A 67 -3.58 -5.56 7.74
CA LYS A 67 -3.16 -4.87 6.51
C LYS A 67 -1.64 -4.91 6.30
N VAL A 68 -0.85 -4.81 7.36
CA VAL A 68 0.61 -4.96 7.30
C VAL A 68 0.99 -6.36 6.84
N ARG A 69 0.33 -7.41 7.34
CA ARG A 69 0.55 -8.79 6.86
C ARG A 69 0.21 -8.95 5.38
N GLN A 70 -0.90 -8.38 4.93
CA GLN A 70 -1.28 -8.37 3.51
C GLN A 70 -0.23 -7.64 2.66
N SER A 71 0.29 -6.52 3.14
CA SER A 71 1.36 -5.76 2.49
C SER A 71 2.64 -6.58 2.34
N VAL A 72 3.03 -7.34 3.35
CA VAL A 72 4.21 -8.23 3.29
C VAL A 72 4.01 -9.34 2.24
N ILE A 73 2.83 -9.93 2.16
CA ILE A 73 2.49 -10.95 1.15
C ILE A 73 2.59 -10.35 -0.25
N GLU A 74 2.02 -9.16 -0.47
CA GLU A 74 2.09 -8.46 -1.77
C GLU A 74 3.52 -8.06 -2.13
N TYR A 75 4.29 -7.57 -1.18
CA TYR A 75 5.71 -7.26 -1.36
C TYR A 75 6.49 -8.48 -1.86
N ASN A 76 6.31 -9.62 -1.22
CA ASN A 76 6.98 -10.86 -1.61
C ASN A 76 6.51 -11.35 -2.99
N ARG A 77 5.21 -11.26 -3.27
CA ARG A 77 4.63 -11.62 -4.57
C ARG A 77 5.23 -10.77 -5.70
N LEU A 78 5.25 -9.48 -5.49
CA LEU A 78 5.78 -8.50 -6.46
C LEU A 78 7.27 -8.71 -6.72
N ASN A 79 8.07 -8.90 -5.68
CA ASN A 79 9.51 -9.13 -5.82
C ASN A 79 9.82 -10.45 -6.55
N ARG A 80 9.05 -11.51 -6.31
CA ARG A 80 9.20 -12.77 -7.07
C ARG A 80 8.89 -12.57 -8.55
N TYR A 81 7.84 -11.84 -8.87
CA TYR A 81 7.51 -11.51 -10.25
C TYR A 81 8.64 -10.73 -10.93
N ILE A 82 9.11 -9.67 -10.28
CA ILE A 82 10.20 -8.83 -10.80
C ILE A 82 11.48 -9.64 -11.02
N ALA A 83 11.83 -10.51 -10.08
CA ALA A 83 13.00 -11.38 -10.19
C ALA A 83 12.95 -12.31 -11.42
N GLY A 84 11.75 -12.68 -11.86
CA GLY A 84 11.55 -13.49 -13.07
C GLY A 84 11.62 -12.73 -14.40
N VAL A 85 11.71 -11.41 -14.38
CA VAL A 85 11.82 -10.59 -15.59
C VAL A 85 13.27 -10.68 -16.13
N GLU A 86 13.43 -11.02 -17.41
CA GLU A 86 14.75 -11.26 -18.00
C GLU A 86 15.60 -9.98 -18.11
N ASP A 87 14.99 -8.86 -18.55
CA ASP A 87 15.69 -7.60 -18.74
C ASP A 87 16.01 -6.93 -17.40
N ALA A 88 17.30 -6.77 -17.10
CA ALA A 88 17.78 -6.16 -15.86
C ALA A 88 17.32 -4.70 -15.69
N GLN A 89 17.28 -3.92 -16.77
CA GLN A 89 16.79 -2.54 -16.72
C GLN A 89 15.30 -2.51 -16.41
N MET A 90 14.53 -3.43 -16.97
CA MET A 90 13.10 -3.55 -16.66
C MET A 90 12.87 -3.96 -15.22
N ARG A 91 13.65 -4.91 -14.68
CA ARG A 91 13.58 -5.24 -13.24
C ARG A 91 13.80 -4.01 -12.38
N MET A 92 14.78 -3.19 -12.71
CA MET A 92 15.07 -1.95 -11.98
C MET A 92 13.92 -0.94 -12.08
N ILE A 93 13.37 -0.73 -13.27
CA ILE A 93 12.22 0.18 -13.48
C ILE A 93 11.00 -0.28 -12.68
N LEU A 94 10.66 -1.56 -12.72
CA LEU A 94 9.53 -2.13 -11.98
C LEU A 94 9.74 -2.01 -10.47
N SER A 95 10.93 -2.29 -9.98
CA SER A 95 11.27 -2.18 -8.56
C SER A 95 11.18 -0.74 -8.06
N LEU A 96 11.77 0.21 -8.77
CA LEU A 96 11.73 1.62 -8.42
C LEU A 96 10.29 2.16 -8.42
N ARG A 97 9.51 1.80 -9.43
CA ARG A 97 8.13 2.29 -9.58
C ARG A 97 7.17 1.66 -8.60
N TYR A 98 7.17 0.34 -8.45
CA TYR A 98 6.12 -0.42 -7.75
C TYR A 98 6.51 -0.86 -6.34
N VAL A 99 7.77 -1.09 -6.07
CA VAL A 99 8.25 -1.41 -4.71
C VAL A 99 8.59 -0.12 -3.95
N ASN A 100 9.36 0.76 -4.56
CA ASN A 100 9.82 2.00 -3.93
C ASN A 100 8.83 3.18 -4.10
N GLY A 101 7.83 3.05 -4.96
CA GLY A 101 6.78 4.06 -5.14
C GLY A 101 7.23 5.35 -5.79
N LEU A 102 8.30 5.33 -6.59
CA LEU A 102 8.85 6.53 -7.22
C LEU A 102 8.00 7.02 -8.39
N SER A 103 8.00 8.33 -8.62
CA SER A 103 7.43 8.94 -9.82
C SER A 103 8.23 8.55 -11.07
N TRP A 104 7.65 8.69 -12.24
CA TRP A 104 8.37 8.40 -13.48
C TRP A 104 9.61 9.29 -13.67
N GLN A 105 9.55 10.53 -13.23
CA GLN A 105 10.70 11.43 -13.22
C GLN A 105 11.84 10.92 -12.33
N GLN A 106 11.51 10.46 -11.13
CA GLN A 106 12.48 9.86 -10.20
C GLN A 106 13.05 8.54 -10.74
N VAL A 107 12.22 7.72 -11.38
CA VAL A 107 12.66 6.48 -12.03
C VAL A 107 13.63 6.80 -13.17
N ALA A 108 13.31 7.75 -14.04
CA ALA A 108 14.20 8.18 -15.13
C ALA A 108 15.55 8.63 -14.60
N PHE A 109 15.56 9.49 -13.59
CA PHE A 109 16.79 9.96 -12.96
C PHE A 109 17.63 8.79 -12.38
N ALA A 110 16.97 7.85 -11.69
CA ALA A 110 17.64 6.70 -11.08
C ALA A 110 18.26 5.72 -12.10
N VAL A 111 17.66 5.58 -13.29
CA VAL A 111 18.20 4.73 -14.38
C VAL A 111 19.16 5.50 -15.30
N GLY A 112 19.45 6.75 -15.00
CA GLY A 112 20.40 7.57 -15.76
C GLY A 112 19.86 8.19 -17.06
N GLU A 113 18.53 8.33 -17.17
CA GLU A 113 17.87 8.91 -18.32
C GLU A 113 17.44 10.38 -18.03
N THR A 114 17.57 11.24 -19.03
CA THR A 114 17.13 12.64 -18.94
C THR A 114 15.66 12.81 -19.30
N ASP A 115 15.12 11.89 -20.10
CA ASP A 115 13.72 11.88 -20.53
C ASP A 115 12.87 11.00 -19.63
N GLU A 116 11.97 11.61 -18.87
CA GLU A 116 11.06 10.88 -17.98
C GLU A 116 10.10 9.93 -18.72
N SER A 117 9.85 10.21 -20.01
CA SER A 117 8.97 9.37 -20.81
C SER A 117 9.61 8.05 -21.23
N TYR A 118 10.94 7.95 -21.22
CA TYR A 118 11.67 6.75 -21.62
C TYR A 118 11.33 5.52 -20.76
N PRO A 119 11.52 5.56 -19.42
CA PRO A 119 11.19 4.40 -18.59
C PRO A 119 9.70 4.05 -18.62
N ARG A 120 8.83 5.06 -18.71
CA ARG A 120 7.38 4.85 -18.81
C ARG A 120 6.99 4.16 -20.12
N ARG A 121 7.55 4.57 -21.25
CA ARG A 121 7.31 3.91 -22.55
C ARG A 121 7.81 2.46 -22.52
N LYS A 122 9.02 2.25 -22.05
CA LYS A 122 9.62 0.91 -21.93
C LYS A 122 8.74 0.00 -21.04
N HIS A 123 8.26 0.51 -19.94
CA HIS A 123 7.34 -0.17 -19.05
C HIS A 123 6.01 -0.52 -19.75
N ASN A 124 5.40 0.44 -20.44
CA ASN A 124 4.14 0.21 -21.13
C ASN A 124 4.27 -0.83 -22.24
N ASP A 125 5.35 -0.80 -22.99
CA ASP A 125 5.65 -1.79 -24.03
C ASP A 125 5.87 -3.18 -23.44
N PHE A 126 6.58 -3.27 -22.32
CA PHE A 126 6.76 -4.52 -21.58
C PHE A 126 5.41 -5.13 -21.16
N LEU A 127 4.53 -4.33 -20.55
CA LEU A 127 3.21 -4.81 -20.12
C LEU A 127 2.34 -5.28 -21.28
N LYS A 128 2.32 -4.56 -22.39
CA LYS A 128 1.59 -4.99 -23.59
C LYS A 128 2.08 -6.33 -24.13
N LYS A 129 3.40 -6.55 -24.16
CA LYS A 129 3.98 -7.82 -24.61
C LYS A 129 3.63 -8.97 -23.68
N SER A 130 3.66 -8.74 -22.36
CA SER A 130 3.29 -9.77 -21.39
C SER A 130 1.82 -10.14 -21.44
N GLU A 131 0.91 -9.17 -21.62
CA GLU A 131 -0.53 -9.44 -21.78
C GLU A 131 -0.81 -10.27 -23.05
N VAL A 132 -0.13 -9.97 -24.14
CA VAL A 132 -0.27 -10.74 -25.39
C VAL A 132 0.22 -12.19 -25.20
N ALA A 133 1.34 -12.39 -24.49
CA ALA A 133 1.88 -13.71 -24.22
C ALA A 133 0.94 -14.52 -23.30
N GLU A 134 0.45 -13.94 -22.23
CA GLU A 134 -0.51 -14.59 -21.31
C GLU A 134 -1.80 -15.00 -22.04
N ASN A 135 -2.34 -14.13 -22.89
CA ASN A 135 -3.53 -14.42 -23.67
C ASN A 135 -3.31 -15.53 -24.72
N ALA A 136 -2.08 -15.62 -25.29
CA ALA A 136 -1.74 -16.68 -26.22
C ALA A 136 -1.64 -18.05 -25.52
N GLU A 137 -1.05 -18.09 -24.33
CA GLU A 137 -0.96 -19.31 -23.50
C GLU A 137 -2.33 -19.81 -23.09
N GLN A 138 -3.24 -18.93 -22.68
CA GLN A 138 -4.61 -19.29 -22.31
C GLN A 138 -5.42 -19.86 -23.48
N LYS A 139 -5.16 -19.42 -24.71
CA LYS A 139 -5.82 -19.95 -25.91
C LYS A 139 -5.32 -21.35 -26.31
N VAL A 140 -4.10 -21.71 -25.93
CA VAL A 140 -3.53 -23.03 -26.25
C VAL A 140 -4.02 -24.09 -25.26
N VAL A 141 -4.38 -23.70 -24.02
CA VAL A 141 -4.88 -24.61 -22.95
C VAL A 141 -6.38 -24.92 -23.10
N ASN A 142 -7.12 -24.13 -23.87
CA ASN A 142 -8.55 -24.36 -24.19
C ASN A 142 -8.71 -24.99 -25.58
#